data_f0197748968c158db261b9d0f0b0ee27
#
_entry.id   f0197748968c158db261b9d0f0b0ee27
#
_cell.length_a   1.000
_cell.length_b   1.000
_cell.length_c   1.000
_cell.angle_alpha   90.00
_cell.angle_beta   90.00
_cell.angle_gamma   90.00
#
_symmetry.space_group_name_H-M   'P 1'
#
loop_
_entity.id
_entity.type
_entity.pdbx_description
1 polymer ?
#
loop_
_entity_poly.entity_id
_entity_poly.type
_entity_poly.pdbx_seq_one_letter_code
_entity_poly.pdbx_strand_id
1 'polypeptide(L)'
;MGLTCGLCHHAATAHQPYISPMKKLAALAALLFIGGCQTFTQQAPESSPPVEDAAQESSASDAAEYGSFSRQSLYALLVAELAGQRNRFDIALGNYVQQAHATQDAGVAERGFRIAEYLGADQAALDTAMIWARNAPDSLDAQRAAAVQLARAGRYEESLEFMEKVLQGQGDTHFDFLALSASETDPDTRAGLLQSFDKLLVKHPDNPQLSFGKAVLLQQDDRSEEALALLQKQPDKERQIPSILLEARLLHSLQRSDEAVPLLERSLRQHPEDKRLRLTYARLLVEQERLEDAMGEFATLVQQHPTDDDLRFSMALVCMEAEAWREATVYLEELIERGSHVDAAYFNLGRAYQAMDKNAKALDALAQVGPGNEYLPAKLLQSQLLYSGNRDQEASAVLADARQQQPDYAIQLYLIEIEALSEQGRTEQGWQLVEQALADFPDDLNLLYTRAMLAEKRGDLAQLERDLRFIIEREPDNAMALNALGYTLADRTDRHKEALQLIEHAYQLNPDDPAILDSLGWVNFRLGNLTEAEALLRKALQRFADHEVAAHLGEVLWAQGEHSEARAVWSKALKLQPDSQILRETLKRLTGSEKP
;
A
#
# COMPACT_ATOMS: atom_id res chain seq x y z
N MET A 1 -44.43 -1.47 11.84
CA MET A 1 -43.79 -0.56 10.90
C MET A 1 -42.33 -0.55 11.29
N GLY A 2 -41.51 -1.24 10.49
CA GLY A 2 -40.14 -1.53 10.84
C GLY A 2 -39.24 -0.36 10.46
N LEU A 3 -38.62 0.24 11.46
CA LEU A 3 -37.44 1.08 11.27
C LEU A 3 -36.26 0.14 11.05
N THR A 4 -35.66 0.17 9.88
CA THR A 4 -34.43 -0.57 9.59
C THR A 4 -33.25 0.23 10.12
N CYS A 5 -32.39 -0.41 10.92
CA CYS A 5 -31.16 0.20 11.43
C CYS A 5 -30.17 0.42 10.28
N GLY A 6 -30.10 1.63 9.74
CA GLY A 6 -29.16 2.00 8.67
C GLY A 6 -27.69 1.82 9.08
N LEU A 7 -27.37 1.94 10.37
CA LEU A 7 -26.03 1.71 10.91
C LEU A 7 -25.62 0.23 10.87
N CYS A 8 -26.55 -0.71 11.05
CA CYS A 8 -26.27 -2.13 10.88
C CYS A 8 -25.95 -2.51 9.42
N HIS A 9 -26.50 -1.75 8.46
CA HIS A 9 -26.19 -1.94 7.04
C HIS A 9 -24.76 -1.48 6.68
N HIS A 10 -24.29 -0.39 7.31
CA HIS A 10 -22.92 0.06 7.13
C HIS A 10 -21.87 -0.82 7.84
N ALA A 11 -22.25 -1.53 8.90
CA ALA A 11 -21.32 -2.45 9.57
C ALA A 11 -21.02 -3.71 8.74
N ALA A 12 -21.96 -4.18 7.91
CA ALA A 12 -21.74 -5.31 7.00
C ALA A 12 -20.85 -4.94 5.78
N THR A 13 -20.82 -3.65 5.40
CA THR A 13 -19.95 -3.12 4.34
C THR A 13 -18.59 -2.62 4.87
N ALA A 14 -18.37 -2.59 6.18
CA ALA A 14 -17.14 -2.09 6.82
C ALA A 14 -15.89 -2.95 6.56
N HIS A 15 -15.97 -4.05 5.85
CA HIS A 15 -14.80 -4.73 5.28
C HIS A 15 -14.38 -4.22 3.89
N GLN A 16 -15.15 -3.30 3.29
CA GLN A 16 -14.60 -2.42 2.26
C GLN A 16 -14.46 -1.02 2.87
N PRO A 17 -13.25 -0.42 2.90
CA PRO A 17 -13.13 0.96 3.34
C PRO A 17 -13.98 1.81 2.42
N TYR A 18 -15.05 2.39 2.94
CA TYR A 18 -15.74 3.51 2.31
C TYR A 18 -14.73 4.66 2.30
N ILE A 19 -13.96 4.70 1.22
CA ILE A 19 -12.90 5.67 1.04
C ILE A 19 -13.62 6.98 0.75
N SER A 20 -13.66 7.88 1.75
CA SER A 20 -14.00 9.28 1.50
C SER A 20 -13.10 9.79 0.36
N PRO A 21 -13.47 10.81 -0.41
CA PRO A 21 -12.62 11.36 -1.48
C PRO A 21 -11.16 11.59 -1.03
N MET A 22 -10.94 12.05 0.20
CA MET A 22 -9.61 12.21 0.79
C MET A 22 -8.86 10.89 1.06
N LYS A 23 -9.57 9.78 1.34
CA LYS A 23 -8.95 8.45 1.51
C LYS A 23 -8.67 7.76 0.16
N LYS A 24 -9.39 8.14 -0.92
CA LYS A 24 -9.09 7.68 -2.28
C LYS A 24 -7.77 8.25 -2.78
N LEU A 25 -7.47 9.52 -2.50
CA LEU A 25 -6.16 10.12 -2.78
C LEU A 25 -5.03 9.40 -2.02
N ALA A 26 -5.23 9.10 -0.74
CA ALA A 26 -4.23 8.38 0.06
C ALA A 26 -3.98 6.95 -0.45
N ALA A 27 -5.00 6.26 -0.97
CA ALA A 27 -4.85 4.93 -1.55
C ALA A 27 -4.13 4.98 -2.91
N LEU A 28 -4.39 6.01 -3.74
CA LEU A 28 -3.67 6.26 -4.98
C LEU A 28 -2.20 6.63 -4.70
N ALA A 29 -1.97 7.50 -3.71
CA ALA A 29 -0.63 7.87 -3.25
C ALA A 29 0.13 6.66 -2.70
N ALA A 30 -0.51 5.78 -1.92
CA ALA A 30 0.10 4.56 -1.39
C ALA A 30 0.48 3.56 -2.50
N LEU A 31 -0.38 3.37 -3.51
CA LEU A 31 -0.06 2.54 -4.68
C LEU A 31 1.10 3.11 -5.51
N LEU A 32 1.21 4.43 -5.60
CA LEU A 32 2.30 5.10 -6.29
C LEU A 32 3.63 5.06 -5.51
N PHE A 33 3.62 4.88 -4.18
CA PHE A 33 4.83 4.78 -3.34
C PHE A 33 5.38 3.35 -3.19
N ILE A 34 4.57 2.31 -3.32
CA ILE A 34 4.99 0.90 -3.17
C ILE A 34 5.85 0.41 -4.34
N GLY A 35 5.83 1.06 -5.51
CA GLY A 35 6.64 0.71 -6.68
C GLY A 35 8.12 1.09 -6.62
N GLY A 36 8.70 1.40 -5.46
CA GLY A 36 10.08 1.88 -5.29
C GLY A 36 11.14 0.81 -4.99
N CYS A 37 10.78 -0.42 -4.73
CA CYS A 37 11.73 -1.53 -4.60
C CYS A 37 11.80 -2.33 -5.90
N GLN A 38 12.37 -1.74 -6.95
CA GLN A 38 12.84 -2.55 -8.06
C GLN A 38 14.09 -3.29 -7.62
N THR A 39 13.96 -4.60 -7.45
CA THR A 39 15.09 -5.52 -7.52
C THR A 39 15.86 -5.23 -8.80
N PHE A 40 17.15 -4.93 -8.66
CA PHE A 40 18.09 -4.88 -9.78
C PHE A 40 18.11 -6.26 -10.44
N THR A 41 17.30 -6.49 -11.46
CA THR A 41 17.55 -7.53 -12.44
C THR A 41 18.61 -7.00 -13.38
N GLN A 42 19.86 -7.43 -13.17
CA GLN A 42 20.93 -7.27 -14.13
C GLN A 42 20.48 -7.90 -15.46
N GLN A 43 20.30 -7.07 -16.48
CA GLN A 43 20.28 -7.53 -17.86
C GLN A 43 21.65 -8.15 -18.16
N ALA A 44 21.62 -9.37 -18.64
CA ALA A 44 22.80 -10.03 -19.18
C ALA A 44 23.36 -9.19 -20.35
N PRO A 45 24.69 -8.99 -20.43
CA PRO A 45 25.27 -8.27 -21.55
C PRO A 45 25.12 -9.10 -22.83
N GLU A 46 24.58 -8.44 -23.86
CA GLU A 46 24.56 -8.96 -25.25
C GLU A 46 25.97 -9.31 -25.70
N SER A 47 26.07 -10.42 -26.37
CA SER A 47 27.30 -10.96 -26.98
C SER A 47 27.97 -9.95 -27.91
N SER A 48 29.19 -9.57 -27.58
CA SER A 48 30.07 -8.78 -28.48
C SER A 48 30.48 -9.59 -29.73
N PRO A 49 30.60 -8.92 -30.89
CA PRO A 49 31.08 -9.57 -32.09
C PRO A 49 32.60 -9.87 -32.00
N PRO A 50 33.12 -10.77 -32.85
CA PRO A 50 34.50 -11.23 -32.76
C PRO A 50 35.49 -10.10 -33.14
N VAL A 51 36.50 -9.93 -32.30
CA VAL A 51 37.60 -9.01 -32.51
C VAL A 51 38.58 -9.64 -33.51
N GLU A 52 38.77 -9.02 -34.67
CA GLU A 52 39.88 -9.29 -35.59
C GLU A 52 41.20 -8.85 -34.95
N ASP A 53 42.23 -9.71 -35.11
CA ASP A 53 43.60 -9.47 -34.74
C ASP A 53 44.17 -8.20 -35.39
N ALA A 54 44.55 -7.23 -34.54
CA ALA A 54 45.48 -6.19 -34.94
C ALA A 54 46.64 -6.18 -33.93
N ALA A 55 47.67 -6.91 -34.29
CA ALA A 55 48.94 -6.79 -33.61
C ALA A 55 49.54 -5.39 -33.84
N GLN A 56 49.57 -4.58 -32.74
CA GLN A 56 50.47 -3.44 -32.68
C GLN A 56 51.36 -3.58 -31.43
N GLU A 57 52.63 -3.84 -31.71
CA GLU A 57 53.73 -3.74 -30.76
C GLU A 57 53.76 -2.33 -30.16
N SER A 58 53.55 -2.20 -28.84
CA SER A 58 54.01 -1.08 -28.07
C SER A 58 54.89 -1.59 -26.93
N SER A 59 56.17 -1.38 -27.14
CA SER A 59 57.24 -1.56 -26.15
C SER A 59 57.12 -0.54 -25.03
N ALA A 60 56.74 -0.99 -23.82
CA ALA A 60 57.22 -0.44 -22.56
C ALA A 60 56.97 -1.52 -21.49
N SER A 61 58.02 -2.15 -21.07
CA SER A 61 58.02 -3.18 -20.04
C SER A 61 57.83 -2.53 -18.68
N ASP A 62 56.63 -2.58 -18.11
CA ASP A 62 56.51 -2.82 -16.69
C ASP A 62 56.49 -4.33 -16.50
N ALA A 63 57.61 -4.87 -16.06
CA ALA A 63 57.69 -6.28 -15.70
C ALA A 63 56.78 -6.54 -14.49
N ALA A 64 55.59 -7.05 -14.73
CA ALA A 64 54.74 -7.55 -13.68
C ALA A 64 55.57 -8.58 -12.84
N GLU A 65 55.83 -8.31 -11.58
CA GLU A 65 56.38 -9.30 -10.66
C GLU A 65 55.38 -10.46 -10.52
N TYR A 66 55.60 -11.53 -11.25
CA TYR A 66 54.82 -12.74 -11.15
C TYR A 66 55.13 -13.44 -9.83
N GLY A 67 54.12 -13.60 -8.96
CA GLY A 67 54.26 -14.38 -7.74
C GLY A 67 54.56 -15.85 -8.06
N SER A 68 55.43 -16.48 -7.28
CA SER A 68 55.72 -17.93 -7.41
C SER A 68 54.71 -18.73 -6.61
N PHE A 69 53.84 -19.46 -7.27
CA PHE A 69 52.91 -20.38 -6.65
C PHE A 69 53.53 -21.78 -6.46
N SER A 70 53.16 -22.45 -5.38
CA SER A 70 53.50 -23.88 -5.18
C SER A 70 52.86 -24.73 -6.30
N ARG A 71 53.43 -25.90 -6.62
CA ARG A 71 52.84 -26.83 -7.57
C ARG A 71 51.41 -27.21 -7.20
N GLN A 72 51.13 -27.31 -5.91
CA GLN A 72 49.79 -27.65 -5.39
C GLN A 72 48.82 -26.50 -5.64
N SER A 73 49.22 -25.24 -5.41
CA SER A 73 48.42 -24.06 -5.67
C SER A 73 48.14 -23.91 -7.17
N LEU A 74 49.16 -24.08 -8.03
CA LEU A 74 48.97 -24.05 -9.47
C LEU A 74 47.98 -25.09 -9.98
N TYR A 75 48.07 -26.34 -9.42
CA TYR A 75 47.10 -27.37 -9.78
C TYR A 75 45.69 -27.00 -9.33
N ALA A 76 45.50 -26.51 -8.11
CA ALA A 76 44.18 -26.12 -7.60
C ALA A 76 43.57 -24.97 -8.39
N LEU A 77 44.38 -23.93 -8.76
CA LEU A 77 43.92 -22.81 -9.61
C LEU A 77 43.57 -23.28 -11.01
N LEU A 78 44.33 -24.20 -11.61
CA LEU A 78 43.99 -24.77 -12.90
C LEU A 78 42.67 -25.56 -12.85
N VAL A 79 42.45 -26.32 -11.79
CA VAL A 79 41.17 -27.02 -11.56
C VAL A 79 40.03 -26.01 -11.42
N ALA A 80 40.23 -24.90 -10.71
CA ALA A 80 39.26 -23.86 -10.54
C ALA A 80 38.86 -23.20 -11.89
N GLU A 81 39.85 -22.87 -12.73
CA GLU A 81 39.59 -22.29 -14.06
C GLU A 81 38.86 -23.27 -14.98
N LEU A 82 39.29 -24.53 -15.06
CA LEU A 82 38.62 -25.55 -15.85
C LEU A 82 37.21 -25.87 -15.36
N ALA A 83 36.97 -25.77 -14.04
CA ALA A 83 35.64 -25.89 -13.45
C ALA A 83 34.74 -24.71 -13.85
N GLY A 84 35.26 -23.48 -13.76
CA GLY A 84 34.56 -22.27 -14.20
C GLY A 84 34.15 -22.32 -15.67
N GLN A 85 35.06 -22.74 -16.57
CA GLN A 85 34.76 -22.92 -18.00
C GLN A 85 33.66 -23.96 -18.27
N ARG A 86 33.44 -24.88 -17.35
CA ARG A 86 32.38 -25.91 -17.41
C ARG A 86 31.15 -25.59 -16.59
N ASN A 87 30.98 -24.32 -16.20
CA ASN A 87 29.89 -23.82 -15.34
C ASN A 87 29.79 -24.52 -13.96
N ARG A 88 30.88 -25.16 -13.49
CA ARG A 88 30.97 -25.73 -12.15
C ARG A 88 31.55 -24.69 -11.18
N PHE A 89 30.80 -23.62 -11.01
CA PHE A 89 31.22 -22.49 -10.15
C PHE A 89 31.35 -22.87 -8.68
N ASP A 90 30.64 -23.89 -8.22
CA ASP A 90 30.78 -24.50 -6.89
C ASP A 90 32.21 -25.00 -6.64
N ILE A 91 32.78 -25.76 -7.59
CA ILE A 91 34.15 -26.26 -7.52
C ILE A 91 35.16 -25.13 -7.69
N ALA A 92 34.88 -24.19 -8.62
CA ALA A 92 35.75 -23.06 -8.85
C ALA A 92 35.88 -22.19 -7.57
N LEU A 93 34.75 -21.83 -6.97
CA LEU A 93 34.73 -21.02 -5.74
C LEU A 93 35.50 -21.70 -4.59
N GLY A 94 35.23 -22.99 -4.31
CA GLY A 94 35.92 -23.71 -3.23
C GLY A 94 37.43 -23.68 -3.38
N ASN A 95 37.94 -23.89 -4.61
CA ASN A 95 39.38 -23.82 -4.87
C ASN A 95 39.93 -22.39 -4.77
N TYR A 96 39.24 -21.39 -5.34
CA TYR A 96 39.69 -19.99 -5.23
C TYR A 96 39.72 -19.48 -3.82
N VAL A 97 38.70 -19.76 -2.99
CA VAL A 97 38.67 -19.36 -1.57
C VAL A 97 39.83 -20.04 -0.81
N GLN A 98 40.02 -21.35 -1.01
CA GLN A 98 41.11 -22.05 -0.38
C GLN A 98 42.49 -21.49 -0.77
N GLN A 99 42.69 -21.22 -2.07
CA GLN A 99 43.96 -20.68 -2.55
C GLN A 99 44.16 -19.20 -2.16
N ALA A 100 43.13 -18.39 -2.11
CA ALA A 100 43.21 -17.02 -1.59
C ALA A 100 43.72 -16.99 -0.15
N HIS A 101 43.21 -17.89 0.71
CA HIS A 101 43.73 -18.04 2.08
C HIS A 101 45.16 -18.55 2.15
N ALA A 102 45.48 -19.52 1.28
CA ALA A 102 46.83 -20.18 1.33
C ALA A 102 47.92 -19.28 0.75
N THR A 103 47.63 -18.52 -0.30
CA THR A 103 48.63 -17.74 -1.05
C THR A 103 48.66 -16.25 -0.63
N GLN A 104 47.56 -15.72 -0.09
CA GLN A 104 47.35 -14.30 0.19
C GLN A 104 47.58 -13.44 -1.07
N ASP A 105 47.34 -14.01 -2.26
CA ASP A 105 47.48 -13.32 -3.53
C ASP A 105 46.24 -12.50 -3.85
N ALA A 106 46.44 -11.23 -4.22
CA ALA A 106 45.36 -10.29 -4.48
C ALA A 106 44.51 -10.70 -5.71
N GLY A 107 45.13 -11.19 -6.78
CA GLY A 107 44.43 -11.61 -7.99
C GLY A 107 43.62 -12.90 -7.78
N VAL A 108 44.16 -13.86 -7.01
CA VAL A 108 43.42 -15.06 -6.59
C VAL A 108 42.22 -14.70 -5.75
N ALA A 109 42.38 -13.77 -4.81
CA ALA A 109 41.32 -13.30 -3.93
C ALA A 109 40.24 -12.50 -4.71
N GLU A 110 40.63 -11.62 -5.64
CA GLU A 110 39.71 -10.91 -6.53
C GLU A 110 38.85 -11.89 -7.33
N ARG A 111 39.48 -12.90 -7.95
CA ARG A 111 38.75 -13.90 -8.73
C ARG A 111 37.77 -14.70 -7.88
N GLY A 112 38.19 -15.10 -6.66
CA GLY A 112 37.33 -15.75 -5.69
C GLY A 112 36.14 -14.88 -5.31
N PHE A 113 36.36 -13.60 -5.03
CA PHE A 113 35.33 -12.61 -4.72
C PHE A 113 34.29 -12.49 -5.84
N ARG A 114 34.71 -12.32 -7.10
CA ARG A 114 33.79 -12.18 -8.24
C ARG A 114 32.89 -13.41 -8.42
N ILE A 115 33.45 -14.62 -8.23
CA ILE A 115 32.67 -15.87 -8.29
C ILE A 115 31.72 -15.97 -7.10
N ALA A 116 32.17 -15.60 -5.90
CA ALA A 116 31.35 -15.62 -4.69
C ALA A 116 30.15 -14.65 -4.81
N GLU A 117 30.36 -13.43 -5.31
CA GLU A 117 29.27 -12.48 -5.57
C GLU A 117 28.27 -13.02 -6.61
N TYR A 118 28.77 -13.59 -7.71
CA TYR A 118 27.90 -14.19 -8.74
C TYR A 118 27.00 -15.30 -8.19
N LEU A 119 27.50 -16.08 -7.23
CA LEU A 119 26.76 -17.18 -6.60
C LEU A 119 25.93 -16.76 -5.37
N GLY A 120 26.03 -15.52 -4.91
CA GLY A 120 25.41 -15.07 -3.66
C GLY A 120 26.00 -15.76 -2.42
N ALA A 121 27.30 -16.12 -2.45
CA ALA A 121 27.98 -16.80 -1.36
C ALA A 121 28.60 -15.77 -0.40
N ASP A 122 27.80 -15.13 0.45
CA ASP A 122 28.14 -13.95 1.23
C ASP A 122 29.40 -14.10 2.09
N GLN A 123 29.54 -15.23 2.81
CA GLN A 123 30.72 -15.45 3.64
C GLN A 123 32.00 -15.58 2.81
N ALA A 124 31.95 -16.28 1.68
CA ALA A 124 33.09 -16.45 0.79
C ALA A 124 33.44 -15.11 0.11
N ALA A 125 32.43 -14.29 -0.24
CA ALA A 125 32.61 -12.94 -0.77
C ALA A 125 33.31 -12.04 0.25
N LEU A 126 32.86 -12.04 1.51
CA LEU A 126 33.50 -11.29 2.59
C LEU A 126 34.96 -11.70 2.82
N ASP A 127 35.22 -13.00 2.96
CA ASP A 127 36.55 -13.55 3.23
C ASP A 127 37.53 -13.18 2.10
N THR A 128 37.13 -13.36 0.86
CA THR A 128 37.99 -13.07 -0.31
C THR A 128 38.14 -11.58 -0.55
N ALA A 129 37.11 -10.76 -0.36
CA ALA A 129 37.21 -9.29 -0.42
C ALA A 129 38.18 -8.73 0.63
N MET A 130 38.14 -9.25 1.85
CA MET A 130 39.06 -8.85 2.92
C MET A 130 40.50 -9.24 2.62
N ILE A 131 40.75 -10.40 2.02
CA ILE A 131 42.12 -10.81 1.60
C ILE A 131 42.57 -9.89 0.46
N TRP A 132 41.72 -9.62 -0.52
CA TRP A 132 42.03 -8.75 -1.66
C TRP A 132 42.39 -7.34 -1.18
N ALA A 133 41.54 -6.73 -0.32
CA ALA A 133 41.78 -5.37 0.18
C ALA A 133 43.06 -5.23 1.05
N ARG A 134 43.44 -6.28 1.78
CA ARG A 134 44.71 -6.29 2.56
C ARG A 134 45.94 -6.37 1.67
N ASN A 135 45.87 -7.16 0.59
CA ASN A 135 47.03 -7.43 -0.25
C ASN A 135 47.10 -6.52 -1.50
N ALA A 136 46.07 -5.71 -1.73
CA ALA A 136 46.06 -4.65 -2.73
C ALA A 136 45.54 -3.33 -2.08
N PRO A 137 46.30 -2.72 -1.14
CA PRO A 137 45.81 -1.59 -0.36
C PRO A 137 45.50 -0.33 -1.22
N ASP A 138 46.16 -0.20 -2.38
CA ASP A 138 45.97 0.92 -3.31
C ASP A 138 44.85 0.68 -4.30
N SER A 139 44.26 -0.52 -4.35
CA SER A 139 43.13 -0.85 -5.20
C SER A 139 41.83 -0.33 -4.59
N LEU A 140 41.27 0.72 -5.18
CA LEU A 140 39.98 1.28 -4.75
C LEU A 140 38.84 0.25 -4.89
N ASP A 141 38.90 -0.64 -5.90
CA ASP A 141 37.91 -1.69 -6.09
C ASP A 141 37.97 -2.75 -4.97
N ALA A 142 39.19 -3.10 -4.52
CA ALA A 142 39.38 -4.00 -3.38
C ALA A 142 38.86 -3.40 -2.08
N GLN A 143 39.15 -2.13 -1.83
CA GLN A 143 38.67 -1.40 -0.64
C GLN A 143 37.13 -1.29 -0.67
N ARG A 144 36.55 -0.98 -1.83
CA ARG A 144 35.08 -0.93 -2.02
C ARG A 144 34.43 -2.28 -1.81
N ALA A 145 34.98 -3.34 -2.39
CA ALA A 145 34.47 -4.70 -2.22
C ALA A 145 34.45 -5.11 -0.74
N ALA A 146 35.55 -4.86 -0.01
CA ALA A 146 35.60 -5.13 1.43
C ALA A 146 34.58 -4.31 2.22
N ALA A 147 34.43 -3.02 1.91
CA ALA A 147 33.46 -2.14 2.55
C ALA A 147 32.01 -2.64 2.38
N VAL A 148 31.63 -2.99 1.15
CA VAL A 148 30.28 -3.48 0.84
C VAL A 148 29.99 -4.80 1.55
N GLN A 149 30.93 -5.75 1.53
CA GLN A 149 30.72 -7.06 2.18
C GLN A 149 30.69 -6.94 3.70
N LEU A 150 31.50 -6.05 4.30
CA LEU A 150 31.43 -5.75 5.73
C LEU A 150 30.09 -5.15 6.14
N ALA A 151 29.54 -4.23 5.31
CA ALA A 151 28.22 -3.66 5.56
C ALA A 151 27.10 -4.73 5.50
N ARG A 152 27.14 -5.63 4.50
CA ARG A 152 26.20 -6.77 4.42
C ARG A 152 26.31 -7.71 5.62
N ALA A 153 27.52 -7.85 6.17
CA ALA A 153 27.75 -8.67 7.37
C ALA A 153 27.43 -7.95 8.69
N GLY A 154 26.88 -6.73 8.65
CA GLY A 154 26.57 -5.92 9.84
C GLY A 154 27.79 -5.31 10.54
N ARG A 155 28.99 -5.34 9.92
CA ARG A 155 30.25 -4.81 10.47
C ARG A 155 30.46 -3.37 10.00
N TYR A 156 29.57 -2.47 10.41
CA TYR A 156 29.44 -1.12 9.84
C TYR A 156 30.64 -0.21 10.12
N GLU A 157 31.19 -0.25 11.33
CA GLU A 157 32.36 0.57 11.66
C GLU A 157 33.59 0.22 10.82
N GLU A 158 33.82 -1.08 10.64
CA GLU A 158 34.91 -1.55 9.77
C GLU A 158 34.66 -1.19 8.30
N SER A 159 33.40 -1.30 7.85
CA SER A 159 32.99 -0.85 6.52
C SER A 159 33.33 0.62 6.29
N LEU A 160 33.04 1.51 7.26
CA LEU A 160 33.37 2.94 7.17
C LEU A 160 34.86 3.20 7.03
N GLU A 161 35.73 2.45 7.70
CA GLU A 161 37.17 2.59 7.56
C GLU A 161 37.64 2.30 6.12
N PHE A 162 37.08 1.28 5.49
CA PHE A 162 37.37 0.97 4.09
C PHE A 162 36.80 2.01 3.14
N MET A 163 35.59 2.52 3.40
CA MET A 163 34.99 3.59 2.61
C MET A 163 35.76 4.90 2.71
N GLU A 164 36.34 5.23 3.90
CA GLU A 164 37.23 6.40 4.05
C GLU A 164 38.45 6.30 3.12
N LYS A 165 39.01 5.10 2.97
CA LYS A 165 40.15 4.88 2.05
C LYS A 165 39.72 5.07 0.58
N VAL A 166 38.53 4.57 0.20
CA VAL A 166 37.98 4.78 -1.14
C VAL A 166 37.78 6.28 -1.40
N LEU A 167 37.26 7.01 -0.42
CA LEU A 167 37.03 8.44 -0.51
C LEU A 167 38.34 9.22 -0.72
N GLN A 168 39.39 8.88 0.03
CA GLN A 168 40.71 9.49 -0.11
C GLN A 168 41.32 9.26 -1.50
N GLY A 169 41.03 8.14 -2.12
CA GLY A 169 41.39 7.81 -3.50
C GLY A 169 40.46 8.39 -4.57
N GLN A 170 39.52 9.26 -4.20
CA GLN A 170 38.51 9.86 -5.10
C GLN A 170 37.58 8.81 -5.80
N GLY A 171 37.36 7.69 -5.13
CA GLY A 171 36.41 6.66 -5.59
C GLY A 171 34.97 6.92 -5.17
N ASP A 172 34.04 6.18 -5.76
CA ASP A 172 32.65 6.11 -5.32
C ASP A 172 32.54 5.24 -4.07
N THR A 173 32.01 5.79 -2.97
CA THR A 173 32.09 5.20 -1.63
C THR A 173 30.89 4.38 -1.20
N HIS A 174 29.76 4.49 -1.91
CA HIS A 174 28.52 3.80 -1.56
C HIS A 174 28.05 4.01 -0.10
N PHE A 175 28.22 5.21 0.45
CA PHE A 175 27.74 5.55 1.80
C PHE A 175 26.23 5.42 1.95
N ASP A 176 25.48 5.59 0.87
CA ASP A 176 24.05 5.33 0.78
C ASP A 176 23.71 3.86 1.03
N PHE A 177 24.49 2.94 0.43
CA PHE A 177 24.33 1.50 0.66
C PHE A 177 24.57 1.15 2.12
N LEU A 178 25.64 1.70 2.72
CA LEU A 178 25.95 1.50 4.14
C LEU A 178 24.78 1.97 5.04
N ALA A 179 24.26 3.17 4.79
CA ALA A 179 23.15 3.73 5.53
C ALA A 179 21.86 2.87 5.39
N LEU A 180 21.55 2.43 4.16
CA LEU A 180 20.40 1.56 3.90
C LEU A 180 20.55 0.19 4.57
N SER A 181 21.75 -0.41 4.54
CA SER A 181 22.02 -1.69 5.20
C SER A 181 21.86 -1.63 6.72
N ALA A 182 22.05 -0.44 7.30
CA ALA A 182 21.89 -0.21 8.73
C ALA A 182 20.44 0.06 9.17
N SER A 183 19.47 0.14 8.24
CA SER A 183 18.09 0.49 8.55
C SER A 183 17.40 -0.48 9.50
N GLU A 184 17.71 -1.76 9.41
CA GLU A 184 17.10 -2.83 10.21
C GLU A 184 17.87 -3.13 11.52
N THR A 185 18.89 -2.30 11.85
CA THR A 185 19.69 -2.50 13.05
C THR A 185 19.05 -1.87 14.29
N ASP A 186 19.57 -2.23 15.46
CA ASP A 186 19.17 -1.64 16.72
C ASP A 186 19.54 -0.15 16.83
N PRO A 187 18.87 0.63 17.69
CA PRO A 187 19.11 2.06 17.84
C PRO A 187 20.54 2.42 18.25
N ASP A 188 21.21 1.59 19.05
CA ASP A 188 22.56 1.86 19.54
C ASP A 188 23.58 1.75 18.39
N THR A 189 23.42 0.75 17.52
CA THR A 189 24.23 0.59 16.30
C THR A 189 24.04 1.79 15.36
N ARG A 190 22.80 2.24 15.13
CA ARG A 190 22.54 3.44 14.32
C ARG A 190 23.18 4.70 14.92
N ALA A 191 23.08 4.88 16.24
CA ALA A 191 23.71 6.00 16.93
C ALA A 191 25.25 5.99 16.79
N GLY A 192 25.89 4.81 16.90
CA GLY A 192 27.32 4.63 16.67
C GLY A 192 27.74 4.99 15.24
N LEU A 193 26.94 4.57 14.24
CA LEU A 193 27.16 4.94 12.84
C LEU A 193 27.03 6.45 12.61
N LEU A 194 25.99 7.08 13.15
CA LEU A 194 25.83 8.54 13.05
C LEU A 194 27.04 9.30 13.59
N GLN A 195 27.59 8.87 14.75
CA GLN A 195 28.82 9.47 15.30
C GLN A 195 30.02 9.26 14.36
N SER A 196 30.11 8.11 13.71
CA SER A 196 31.20 7.83 12.77
C SER A 196 31.08 8.67 11.50
N PHE A 197 29.87 8.88 10.98
CA PHE A 197 29.60 9.83 9.90
C PHE A 197 29.95 11.27 10.31
N ASP A 198 29.66 11.68 11.56
CA ASP A 198 30.06 13.01 12.08
C ASP A 198 31.57 13.21 12.05
N LYS A 199 32.35 12.20 12.50
CA LYS A 199 33.83 12.26 12.46
C LYS A 199 34.36 12.39 11.03
N LEU A 200 33.74 11.66 10.07
CA LEU A 200 34.13 11.76 8.67
C LEU A 200 33.76 13.12 8.05
N LEU A 201 32.59 13.67 8.37
CA LEU A 201 32.18 15.00 7.91
C LEU A 201 33.03 16.14 8.48
N VAL A 202 33.63 15.98 9.66
CA VAL A 202 34.63 16.94 10.17
C VAL A 202 35.89 16.96 9.29
N LYS A 203 36.29 15.80 8.74
CA LYS A 203 37.44 15.68 7.84
C LYS A 203 37.13 16.10 6.39
N HIS A 204 35.89 15.83 5.96
CA HIS A 204 35.41 16.02 4.59
C HIS A 204 34.07 16.76 4.57
N PRO A 205 34.00 18.04 5.00
CA PRO A 205 32.73 18.75 5.28
C PRO A 205 31.85 18.96 4.06
N ASP A 206 32.44 19.08 2.88
CA ASP A 206 31.72 19.36 1.62
C ASP A 206 31.49 18.11 0.78
N ASN A 207 31.70 16.90 1.33
CA ASN A 207 31.53 15.69 0.57
C ASN A 207 30.04 15.33 0.43
N PRO A 208 29.47 15.30 -0.80
CA PRO A 208 28.04 15.09 -1.01
C PRO A 208 27.59 13.66 -0.68
N GLN A 209 28.45 12.65 -0.90
CA GLN A 209 28.10 11.25 -0.62
C GLN A 209 28.00 10.99 0.89
N LEU A 210 28.91 11.58 1.70
CA LEU A 210 28.85 11.51 3.17
C LEU A 210 27.60 12.18 3.71
N SER A 211 27.29 13.38 3.22
CA SER A 211 26.10 14.11 3.62
C SER A 211 24.82 13.36 3.27
N PHE A 212 24.77 12.76 2.07
CA PHE A 212 23.64 11.95 1.62
C PHE A 212 23.48 10.69 2.49
N GLY A 213 24.55 9.91 2.69
CA GLY A 213 24.51 8.70 3.53
C GLY A 213 24.07 9.00 4.96
N LYS A 214 24.62 10.07 5.57
CA LYS A 214 24.16 10.50 6.90
C LYS A 214 22.71 10.94 6.91
N ALA A 215 22.24 11.67 5.88
CA ALA A 215 20.84 12.08 5.80
C ALA A 215 19.88 10.89 5.67
N VAL A 216 20.26 9.84 4.92
CA VAL A 216 19.50 8.59 4.85
C VAL A 216 19.39 7.94 6.24
N LEU A 217 20.51 7.86 6.98
CA LEU A 217 20.53 7.27 8.31
C LEU A 217 19.71 8.08 9.33
N LEU A 218 19.77 9.41 9.26
CA LEU A 218 18.94 10.31 10.08
C LEU A 218 17.43 10.15 9.78
N GLN A 219 17.05 9.98 8.51
CA GLN A 219 15.66 9.71 8.13
C GLN A 219 15.16 8.40 8.74
N GLN A 220 15.98 7.36 8.76
CA GLN A 220 15.64 6.07 9.35
C GLN A 220 15.52 6.10 10.88
N ASP A 221 16.16 7.08 11.50
CA ASP A 221 16.13 7.32 12.95
C ASP A 221 15.04 8.37 13.34
N ASP A 222 14.06 8.59 12.45
CA ASP A 222 12.97 9.58 12.59
C ASP A 222 13.41 11.04 12.82
N ARG A 223 14.66 11.37 12.45
CA ARG A 223 15.26 12.71 12.57
C ARG A 223 15.21 13.48 11.24
N SER A 224 14.03 13.53 10.64
CA SER A 224 13.81 14.08 9.29
C SER A 224 14.21 15.55 9.15
N GLU A 225 14.00 16.40 10.17
CA GLU A 225 14.41 17.81 10.16
C GLU A 225 15.94 17.98 10.13
N GLU A 226 16.67 17.13 10.84
CA GLU A 226 18.14 17.18 10.83
C GLU A 226 18.69 16.68 9.50
N ALA A 227 18.09 15.63 8.93
CA ALA A 227 18.42 15.14 7.59
C ALA A 227 18.22 16.24 6.54
N LEU A 228 17.09 16.93 6.58
CA LEU A 228 16.75 18.03 5.69
C LEU A 228 17.76 19.19 5.83
N ALA A 229 18.04 19.62 7.06
CA ALA A 229 19.00 20.70 7.33
C ALA A 229 20.42 20.36 6.85
N LEU A 230 20.80 19.07 6.88
CA LEU A 230 22.09 18.60 6.39
C LEU A 230 22.16 18.69 4.85
N LEU A 231 21.12 18.24 4.14
CA LEU A 231 21.07 18.30 2.68
C LEU A 231 21.02 19.74 2.16
N GLN A 232 20.29 20.63 2.84
CA GLN A 232 20.16 22.04 2.45
C GLN A 232 21.44 22.86 2.61
N LYS A 233 22.41 22.37 3.38
CA LYS A 233 23.75 23.00 3.47
C LYS A 233 24.60 22.80 2.22
N GLN A 234 24.27 21.81 1.39
CA GLN A 234 25.04 21.55 0.18
C GLN A 234 24.80 22.63 -0.88
N PRO A 235 25.83 23.13 -1.56
CA PRO A 235 25.69 24.07 -2.67
C PRO A 235 24.87 23.46 -3.81
N ASP A 236 23.97 24.23 -4.43
CA ASP A 236 23.08 23.76 -5.52
C ASP A 236 23.83 23.11 -6.69
N LYS A 237 25.06 23.56 -6.98
CA LYS A 237 25.87 23.03 -8.08
C LYS A 237 26.45 21.63 -7.83
N GLU A 238 26.51 21.21 -6.58
CA GLU A 238 27.10 19.94 -6.14
C GLU A 238 26.05 18.92 -5.73
N ARG A 239 24.76 19.31 -5.75
CA ARG A 239 23.66 18.42 -5.38
C ARG A 239 23.46 17.33 -6.43
N GLN A 240 23.64 16.11 -5.99
CA GLN A 240 23.35 14.93 -6.80
C GLN A 240 21.84 14.62 -6.80
N ILE A 241 21.35 14.03 -7.87
CA ILE A 241 19.93 13.64 -8.00
C ILE A 241 19.40 12.83 -6.79
N PRO A 242 20.13 11.83 -6.25
CA PRO A 242 19.68 11.13 -5.05
C PRO A 242 19.43 12.05 -3.84
N SER A 243 20.29 13.06 -3.63
CA SER A 243 20.12 14.03 -2.54
C SER A 243 18.90 14.91 -2.73
N ILE A 244 18.62 15.34 -3.97
CA ILE A 244 17.44 16.13 -4.32
C ILE A 244 16.15 15.32 -4.09
N LEU A 245 16.14 14.07 -4.51
CA LEU A 245 15.00 13.17 -4.31
C LEU A 245 14.73 12.89 -2.82
N LEU A 246 15.80 12.74 -2.04
CA LEU A 246 15.68 12.57 -0.59
C LEU A 246 15.15 13.85 0.07
N GLU A 247 15.69 15.02 -0.31
CA GLU A 247 15.22 16.32 0.18
C GLU A 247 13.74 16.55 -0.12
N ALA A 248 13.29 16.28 -1.35
CA ALA A 248 11.89 16.39 -1.73
C ALA A 248 10.99 15.45 -0.92
N ARG A 249 11.44 14.22 -0.66
CA ARG A 249 10.72 13.25 0.17
C ARG A 249 10.64 13.68 1.63
N LEU A 250 11.73 14.21 2.19
CA LEU A 250 11.75 14.74 3.56
C LEU A 250 10.81 15.93 3.70
N LEU A 251 10.84 16.87 2.76
CA LEU A 251 9.92 18.01 2.73
C LEU A 251 8.45 17.54 2.69
N HIS A 252 8.16 16.55 1.88
CA HIS A 252 6.81 15.97 1.82
C HIS A 252 6.39 15.33 3.16
N SER A 253 7.25 14.48 3.76
CA SER A 253 6.96 13.82 5.05
C SER A 253 6.76 14.82 6.20
N LEU A 254 7.42 15.99 6.11
CA LEU A 254 7.30 17.11 7.04
C LEU A 254 6.13 18.06 6.71
N GLN A 255 5.24 17.71 5.77
CA GLN A 255 4.11 18.52 5.33
C GLN A 255 4.53 19.88 4.71
N ARG A 256 5.72 19.94 4.10
CA ARG A 256 6.30 21.11 3.43
C ARG A 256 6.41 20.91 1.93
N SER A 257 5.39 20.30 1.33
CA SER A 257 5.37 19.96 -0.11
C SER A 257 5.42 21.18 -1.02
N ASP A 258 5.01 22.34 -0.53
CA ASP A 258 5.13 23.62 -1.20
C ASP A 258 6.59 24.07 -1.43
N GLU A 259 7.53 23.59 -0.65
CA GLU A 259 8.97 23.79 -0.85
C GLU A 259 9.59 22.73 -1.80
N ALA A 260 9.05 21.51 -1.79
CA ALA A 260 9.51 20.42 -2.63
C ALA A 260 9.24 20.66 -4.14
N VAL A 261 8.09 21.25 -4.48
CA VAL A 261 7.71 21.55 -5.87
C VAL A 261 8.73 22.43 -6.59
N PRO A 262 9.10 23.64 -6.10
CA PRO A 262 10.09 24.46 -6.78
C PRO A 262 11.51 23.87 -6.77
N LEU A 263 11.83 23.00 -5.83
CA LEU A 263 13.09 22.26 -5.83
C LEU A 263 13.14 21.30 -7.03
N LEU A 264 12.09 20.48 -7.21
CA LEU A 264 12.00 19.50 -8.29
C LEU A 264 11.90 20.19 -9.67
N GLU A 265 11.13 21.28 -9.79
CA GLU A 265 11.06 22.06 -11.03
C GLU A 265 12.42 22.61 -11.46
N ARG A 266 13.22 23.15 -10.54
CA ARG A 266 14.58 23.64 -10.84
C ARG A 266 15.50 22.49 -11.27
N SER A 267 15.39 21.36 -10.58
CA SER A 267 16.22 20.19 -10.85
C SER A 267 15.87 19.57 -12.21
N LEU A 268 14.60 19.52 -12.58
CA LEU A 268 14.14 19.05 -13.90
C LEU A 268 14.60 19.97 -15.05
N ARG A 269 14.72 21.28 -14.82
CA ARG A 269 15.33 22.18 -15.83
C ARG A 269 16.79 21.85 -16.11
N GLN A 270 17.52 21.31 -15.13
CA GLN A 270 18.93 20.90 -15.28
C GLN A 270 19.05 19.46 -15.82
N HIS A 271 18.11 18.59 -15.46
CA HIS A 271 18.10 17.17 -15.80
C HIS A 271 16.75 16.76 -16.41
N PRO A 272 16.38 17.27 -17.61
CA PRO A 272 15.03 17.09 -18.17
C PRO A 272 14.70 15.64 -18.54
N GLU A 273 15.72 14.78 -18.69
CA GLU A 273 15.56 13.36 -19.03
C GLU A 273 15.59 12.42 -17.82
N ASP A 274 15.79 12.94 -16.58
CA ASP A 274 15.83 12.05 -15.43
C ASP A 274 14.43 11.61 -15.04
N LYS A 275 14.15 10.33 -15.27
CA LYS A 275 12.88 9.67 -15.00
C LYS A 275 12.46 9.79 -13.53
N ARG A 276 13.41 9.65 -12.59
CA ARG A 276 13.11 9.63 -11.15
C ARG A 276 12.68 11.00 -10.65
N LEU A 277 13.36 12.06 -11.09
CA LEU A 277 12.98 13.44 -10.77
C LEU A 277 11.58 13.76 -11.29
N ARG A 278 11.32 13.48 -12.57
CA ARG A 278 10.03 13.74 -13.18
C ARG A 278 8.91 12.94 -12.55
N LEU A 279 9.14 11.66 -12.27
CA LEU A 279 8.15 10.83 -11.60
C LEU A 279 7.84 11.29 -10.18
N THR A 280 8.88 11.71 -9.41
CA THR A 280 8.69 12.26 -8.07
C THR A 280 7.91 13.58 -8.12
N TYR A 281 8.21 14.43 -9.08
CA TYR A 281 7.50 15.69 -9.28
C TYR A 281 6.03 15.46 -9.66
N ALA A 282 5.78 14.58 -10.64
CA ALA A 282 4.42 14.24 -11.06
C ALA A 282 3.57 13.68 -9.92
N ARG A 283 4.14 12.79 -9.08
CA ARG A 283 3.45 12.26 -7.90
C ARG A 283 3.09 13.34 -6.88
N LEU A 284 4.04 14.25 -6.62
CA LEU A 284 3.81 15.35 -5.69
C LEU A 284 2.70 16.30 -6.19
N LEU A 285 2.62 16.51 -7.51
CA LEU A 285 1.54 17.28 -8.13
C LEU A 285 0.17 16.61 -7.94
N VAL A 286 0.10 15.26 -8.05
CA VAL A 286 -1.14 14.50 -7.76
C VAL A 286 -1.57 14.70 -6.30
N GLU A 287 -0.63 14.62 -5.36
CA GLU A 287 -0.93 14.80 -3.93
C GLU A 287 -1.39 16.23 -3.58
N GLN A 288 -0.95 17.21 -4.36
CA GLN A 288 -1.40 18.60 -4.26
C GLN A 288 -2.68 18.90 -5.05
N GLU A 289 -3.34 17.89 -5.59
CA GLU A 289 -4.54 18.02 -6.43
C GLU A 289 -4.31 18.86 -7.71
N ARG A 290 -3.04 19.05 -8.12
CA ARG A 290 -2.65 19.73 -9.37
C ARG A 290 -2.65 18.72 -10.52
N LEU A 291 -3.82 18.15 -10.79
CA LEU A 291 -3.96 17.00 -11.67
C LEU A 291 -3.63 17.30 -13.13
N GLU A 292 -3.96 18.50 -13.65
CA GLU A 292 -3.61 18.89 -15.02
C GLU A 292 -2.09 18.99 -15.23
N ASP A 293 -1.37 19.56 -14.26
CA ASP A 293 0.09 19.64 -14.29
C ASP A 293 0.69 18.23 -14.20
N ALA A 294 0.15 17.39 -13.33
CA ALA A 294 0.58 15.98 -13.19
C ALA A 294 0.40 15.20 -14.49
N MET A 295 -0.74 15.35 -15.17
CA MET A 295 -1.00 14.75 -16.48
C MET A 295 0.06 15.17 -17.50
N GLY A 296 0.47 16.44 -17.54
CA GLY A 296 1.53 16.94 -18.41
C GLY A 296 2.88 16.25 -18.17
N GLU A 297 3.25 16.04 -16.91
CA GLU A 297 4.50 15.36 -16.54
C GLU A 297 4.44 13.85 -16.81
N PHE A 298 3.33 13.18 -16.54
CA PHE A 298 3.15 11.77 -16.90
C PHE A 298 3.10 11.56 -18.41
N ALA A 299 2.49 12.45 -19.18
CA ALA A 299 2.52 12.38 -20.65
C ALA A 299 3.96 12.46 -21.18
N THR A 300 4.78 13.35 -20.62
CA THR A 300 6.20 13.44 -20.94
C THR A 300 6.94 12.14 -20.58
N LEU A 301 6.68 11.55 -19.42
CA LEU A 301 7.27 10.27 -18.99
C LEU A 301 6.92 9.14 -19.96
N VAL A 302 5.64 9.01 -20.35
CA VAL A 302 5.19 8.00 -21.31
C VAL A 302 5.85 8.20 -22.69
N GLN A 303 6.03 9.46 -23.12
CA GLN A 303 6.71 9.77 -24.37
C GLN A 303 8.21 9.41 -24.33
N GLN A 304 8.90 9.71 -23.23
CA GLN A 304 10.33 9.40 -23.02
C GLN A 304 10.58 7.89 -22.84
N HIS A 305 9.62 7.18 -22.25
CA HIS A 305 9.71 5.75 -21.93
C HIS A 305 8.53 4.96 -22.52
N PRO A 306 8.41 4.83 -23.85
CA PRO A 306 7.22 4.30 -24.52
C PRO A 306 6.98 2.80 -24.28
N THR A 307 7.96 2.08 -23.75
CA THR A 307 7.84 0.65 -23.39
C THR A 307 7.51 0.42 -21.93
N ASP A 308 7.40 1.49 -21.13
CA ASP A 308 7.12 1.41 -19.71
C ASP A 308 5.60 1.47 -19.47
N ASP A 309 5.01 0.30 -19.27
CA ASP A 309 3.57 0.16 -19.09
C ASP A 309 3.09 0.60 -17.70
N ASP A 310 3.97 0.59 -16.70
CA ASP A 310 3.64 1.13 -15.36
C ASP A 310 3.43 2.64 -15.40
N LEU A 311 4.23 3.36 -16.19
CA LEU A 311 4.03 4.80 -16.41
C LEU A 311 2.72 5.08 -17.16
N ARG A 312 2.41 4.24 -18.17
CA ARG A 312 1.16 4.35 -18.93
C ARG A 312 -0.05 4.08 -18.05
N PHE A 313 0.04 3.08 -17.17
CA PHE A 313 -1.02 2.81 -16.21
C PHE A 313 -1.18 3.95 -15.19
N SER A 314 -0.06 4.48 -14.69
CA SER A 314 -0.09 5.66 -13.81
C SER A 314 -0.73 6.87 -14.48
N MET A 315 -0.42 7.12 -15.76
CA MET A 315 -1.06 8.19 -16.55
C MET A 315 -2.57 7.97 -16.67
N ALA A 316 -3.01 6.74 -16.95
CA ALA A 316 -4.43 6.41 -17.02
C ALA A 316 -5.14 6.72 -15.69
N LEU A 317 -4.53 6.33 -14.54
CA LEU A 317 -5.10 6.59 -13.22
C LEU A 317 -5.17 8.09 -12.89
N VAL A 318 -4.16 8.88 -13.26
CA VAL A 318 -4.18 10.34 -13.08
C VAL A 318 -5.25 10.98 -13.95
N CYS A 319 -5.43 10.53 -15.19
CA CYS A 319 -6.55 10.95 -16.04
C CYS A 319 -7.92 10.61 -15.40
N MET A 320 -8.04 9.44 -14.78
CA MET A 320 -9.26 9.04 -14.06
C MET A 320 -9.56 9.97 -12.87
N GLU A 321 -8.54 10.33 -12.10
CA GLU A 321 -8.67 11.24 -10.96
C GLU A 321 -9.00 12.67 -11.40
N ALA A 322 -8.44 13.10 -12.52
CA ALA A 322 -8.73 14.40 -13.14
C ALA A 322 -10.07 14.44 -13.89
N GLU A 323 -10.87 13.37 -13.83
CA GLU A 323 -12.10 13.20 -14.61
C GLU A 323 -11.92 13.35 -16.14
N ALA A 324 -10.68 13.23 -16.61
CA ALA A 324 -10.31 13.21 -18.03
C ALA A 324 -10.60 11.81 -18.64
N TRP A 325 -11.87 11.39 -18.58
CA TRP A 325 -12.30 10.03 -18.89
C TRP A 325 -11.93 9.57 -20.30
N ARG A 326 -11.97 10.47 -21.28
CA ARG A 326 -11.66 10.12 -22.67
C ARG A 326 -10.17 9.80 -22.83
N GLU A 327 -9.32 10.59 -22.23
CA GLU A 327 -7.87 10.42 -22.22
C GLU A 327 -7.52 9.13 -21.48
N ALA A 328 -8.15 8.87 -20.32
CA ALA A 328 -7.99 7.64 -19.57
C ALA A 328 -8.30 6.40 -20.43
N THR A 329 -9.40 6.41 -21.20
CA THR A 329 -9.76 5.25 -22.05
C THR A 329 -8.70 4.94 -23.10
N VAL A 330 -8.00 5.94 -23.65
CA VAL A 330 -6.94 5.72 -24.63
C VAL A 330 -5.78 4.91 -24.02
N TYR A 331 -5.27 5.34 -22.88
CA TYR A 331 -4.15 4.66 -22.22
C TYR A 331 -4.54 3.26 -21.69
N LEU A 332 -5.77 3.08 -21.23
CA LEU A 332 -6.29 1.79 -20.77
C LEU A 332 -6.45 0.80 -21.95
N GLU A 333 -6.97 1.25 -23.10
CA GLU A 333 -7.09 0.45 -24.31
C GLU A 333 -5.69 0.05 -24.85
N GLU A 334 -4.72 0.98 -24.86
CA GLU A 334 -3.34 0.66 -25.21
C GLU A 334 -2.72 -0.42 -24.30
N LEU A 335 -2.96 -0.36 -22.99
CA LEU A 335 -2.48 -1.38 -22.04
C LEU A 335 -3.07 -2.75 -22.32
N ILE A 336 -4.36 -2.81 -22.65
CA ILE A 336 -5.04 -4.06 -23.02
C ILE A 336 -4.43 -4.63 -24.32
N GLU A 337 -4.22 -3.79 -25.35
CA GLU A 337 -3.60 -4.21 -26.61
C GLU A 337 -2.18 -4.74 -26.40
N ARG A 338 -1.45 -4.20 -25.44
CA ARG A 338 -0.08 -4.61 -25.09
C ARG A 338 -0.05 -5.84 -24.15
N GLY A 339 -1.19 -6.28 -23.63
CA GLY A 339 -1.28 -7.39 -22.69
C GLY A 339 -0.70 -7.08 -21.32
N SER A 340 -0.65 -5.82 -20.91
CA SER A 340 -0.10 -5.36 -19.65
C SER A 340 -1.20 -4.79 -18.76
N HIS A 341 -1.18 -5.10 -17.43
CA HIS A 341 -2.19 -4.68 -16.46
C HIS A 341 -3.64 -4.98 -16.90
N VAL A 342 -3.87 -6.07 -17.63
CA VAL A 342 -5.09 -6.34 -18.41
C VAL A 342 -6.36 -6.23 -17.55
N ASP A 343 -6.43 -6.93 -16.43
CA ASP A 343 -7.63 -6.91 -15.56
C ASP A 343 -7.87 -5.54 -14.93
N ALA A 344 -6.80 -4.89 -14.44
CA ALA A 344 -6.87 -3.54 -13.89
C ALA A 344 -7.27 -2.51 -14.97
N ALA A 345 -6.78 -2.68 -16.20
CA ALA A 345 -7.14 -1.82 -17.31
C ALA A 345 -8.61 -2.00 -17.71
N TYR A 346 -9.10 -3.22 -17.83
CA TYR A 346 -10.53 -3.49 -18.10
C TYR A 346 -11.44 -2.96 -16.99
N PHE A 347 -11.08 -3.14 -15.74
CA PHE A 347 -11.85 -2.63 -14.60
C PHE A 347 -11.95 -1.10 -14.65
N ASN A 348 -10.81 -0.40 -14.80
CA ASN A 348 -10.81 1.07 -14.87
C ASN A 348 -11.45 1.60 -16.16
N LEU A 349 -11.34 0.86 -17.28
CA LEU A 349 -12.06 1.18 -18.51
C LEU A 349 -13.58 1.11 -18.31
N GLY A 350 -14.06 0.10 -17.58
CA GLY A 350 -15.47 -0.01 -17.18
C GLY A 350 -15.92 1.19 -16.35
N ARG A 351 -15.12 1.62 -15.36
CA ARG A 351 -15.38 2.81 -14.54
C ARG A 351 -15.40 4.10 -15.38
N ALA A 352 -14.43 4.27 -16.29
CA ALA A 352 -14.37 5.44 -17.17
C ALA A 352 -15.61 5.50 -18.09
N TYR A 353 -16.01 4.38 -18.67
CA TYR A 353 -17.22 4.33 -19.50
C TYR A 353 -18.50 4.57 -18.69
N GLN A 354 -18.58 4.09 -17.45
CA GLN A 354 -19.69 4.39 -16.55
C GLN A 354 -19.78 5.90 -16.27
N ALA A 355 -18.68 6.54 -15.93
CA ALA A 355 -18.62 7.99 -15.68
C ALA A 355 -19.00 8.82 -16.92
N MET A 356 -18.84 8.25 -18.11
CA MET A 356 -19.25 8.85 -19.38
C MET A 356 -20.69 8.48 -19.80
N ASP A 357 -21.49 7.86 -18.94
CA ASP A 357 -22.84 7.31 -19.23
C ASP A 357 -22.89 6.29 -20.38
N LYS A 358 -21.76 5.65 -20.69
CA LYS A 358 -21.65 4.63 -21.75
C LYS A 358 -21.81 3.22 -21.16
N ASN A 359 -22.94 2.96 -20.49
CA ASN A 359 -23.18 1.77 -19.69
C ASN A 359 -23.00 0.45 -20.47
N ALA A 360 -23.33 0.40 -21.76
CA ALA A 360 -23.11 -0.80 -22.57
C ALA A 360 -21.61 -1.13 -22.69
N LYS A 361 -20.78 -0.13 -22.99
CA LYS A 361 -19.32 -0.32 -23.07
C LYS A 361 -18.70 -0.62 -21.71
N ALA A 362 -19.24 -0.02 -20.64
CA ALA A 362 -18.82 -0.32 -19.28
C ALA A 362 -19.04 -1.80 -18.94
N LEU A 363 -20.22 -2.33 -19.25
CA LEU A 363 -20.56 -3.76 -19.05
C LEU A 363 -19.67 -4.68 -19.87
N ASP A 364 -19.40 -4.33 -21.15
CA ASP A 364 -18.50 -5.10 -22.02
C ASP A 364 -17.08 -5.17 -21.45
N ALA A 365 -16.55 -4.05 -20.95
CA ALA A 365 -15.22 -3.99 -20.34
C ALA A 365 -15.16 -4.79 -19.03
N LEU A 366 -16.14 -4.58 -18.12
CA LEU A 366 -16.19 -5.28 -16.83
C LEU A 366 -16.34 -6.80 -16.98
N ALA A 367 -16.98 -7.26 -18.06
CA ALA A 367 -17.12 -8.68 -18.36
C ALA A 367 -15.79 -9.37 -18.71
N GLN A 368 -14.77 -8.61 -19.14
CA GLN A 368 -13.45 -9.13 -19.50
C GLN A 368 -12.51 -9.29 -18.28
N VAL A 369 -12.89 -8.77 -17.11
CA VAL A 369 -12.05 -8.86 -15.90
C VAL A 369 -12.02 -10.31 -15.41
N GLY A 370 -10.83 -10.90 -15.41
CA GLY A 370 -10.57 -12.25 -14.93
C GLY A 370 -10.41 -12.34 -13.40
N PRO A 371 -10.23 -13.57 -12.86
CA PRO A 371 -10.01 -13.79 -11.43
C PRO A 371 -8.77 -13.07 -10.92
N GLY A 372 -8.92 -12.30 -9.83
CA GLY A 372 -7.87 -11.49 -9.23
C GLY A 372 -8.44 -10.40 -8.34
N ASN A 373 -7.63 -9.39 -8.06
CA ASN A 373 -8.02 -8.30 -7.15
C ASN A 373 -9.21 -7.48 -7.66
N GLU A 374 -9.32 -7.30 -8.98
CA GLU A 374 -10.35 -6.50 -9.63
C GLU A 374 -11.64 -7.28 -9.91
N TYR A 375 -11.62 -8.62 -9.74
CA TYR A 375 -12.74 -9.48 -10.13
C TYR A 375 -14.04 -9.16 -9.38
N LEU A 376 -14.01 -9.22 -8.05
CA LEU A 376 -15.19 -8.92 -7.23
C LEU A 376 -15.64 -7.45 -7.37
N PRO A 377 -14.75 -6.45 -7.35
CA PRO A 377 -15.12 -5.06 -7.66
C PRO A 377 -15.77 -4.89 -9.03
N ALA A 378 -15.28 -5.61 -10.06
CA ALA A 378 -15.88 -5.57 -11.39
C ALA A 378 -17.29 -6.20 -11.42
N LYS A 379 -17.48 -7.34 -10.74
CA LYS A 379 -18.80 -8.00 -10.63
C LYS A 379 -19.80 -7.15 -9.83
N LEU A 380 -19.35 -6.47 -8.78
CA LEU A 380 -20.18 -5.52 -8.04
C LEU A 380 -20.65 -4.38 -8.95
N LEU A 381 -19.72 -3.72 -9.65
CA LEU A 381 -20.05 -2.61 -10.54
C LEU A 381 -20.95 -3.07 -11.71
N GLN A 382 -20.68 -4.25 -12.27
CA GLN A 382 -21.48 -4.84 -13.34
C GLN A 382 -22.91 -5.11 -12.86
N SER A 383 -23.09 -5.66 -11.66
CA SER A 383 -24.41 -5.91 -11.07
C SER A 383 -25.18 -4.61 -10.81
N GLN A 384 -24.52 -3.59 -10.23
CA GLN A 384 -25.12 -2.28 -9.98
C GLN A 384 -25.60 -1.61 -11.28
N LEU A 385 -24.80 -1.64 -12.34
CA LEU A 385 -25.19 -1.11 -13.65
C LEU A 385 -26.39 -1.85 -14.27
N LEU A 386 -26.43 -3.16 -14.15
CA LEU A 386 -27.51 -3.97 -14.68
C LEU A 386 -28.83 -3.77 -13.89
N TYR A 387 -28.75 -3.80 -12.56
CA TYR A 387 -29.92 -3.58 -11.71
C TYR A 387 -30.49 -2.16 -11.83
N SER A 388 -29.62 -1.13 -11.82
CA SER A 388 -30.07 0.26 -12.03
C SER A 388 -30.68 0.48 -13.42
N GLY A 389 -30.23 -0.29 -14.41
CA GLY A 389 -30.79 -0.32 -15.76
C GLY A 389 -32.08 -1.18 -15.92
N ASN A 390 -32.66 -1.73 -14.83
CA ASN A 390 -33.79 -2.66 -14.82
C ASN A 390 -33.54 -3.93 -15.66
N ARG A 391 -32.28 -4.40 -15.74
CA ARG A 391 -31.85 -5.63 -16.44
C ARG A 391 -31.64 -6.79 -15.46
N ASP A 392 -32.61 -7.03 -14.58
CA ASP A 392 -32.48 -7.90 -13.41
C ASP A 392 -32.13 -9.34 -13.75
N GLN A 393 -32.81 -9.89 -14.76
CA GLN A 393 -32.56 -11.28 -15.18
C GLN A 393 -31.12 -11.47 -15.68
N GLU A 394 -30.60 -10.46 -16.33
CA GLU A 394 -29.21 -10.46 -16.82
C GLU A 394 -28.21 -10.31 -15.68
N ALA A 395 -28.47 -9.43 -14.70
CA ALA A 395 -27.66 -9.30 -13.51
C ALA A 395 -27.54 -10.63 -12.75
N SER A 396 -28.68 -11.27 -12.47
CA SER A 396 -28.69 -12.57 -11.80
C SER A 396 -28.02 -13.67 -12.64
N ALA A 397 -28.19 -13.66 -13.96
CA ALA A 397 -27.56 -14.64 -14.85
C ALA A 397 -26.02 -14.49 -14.85
N VAL A 398 -25.52 -13.25 -14.94
CA VAL A 398 -24.07 -12.95 -14.91
C VAL A 398 -23.44 -13.40 -13.60
N LEU A 399 -24.08 -13.13 -12.45
CA LEU A 399 -23.57 -13.52 -11.15
C LEU A 399 -23.68 -15.04 -10.90
N ALA A 400 -24.76 -15.68 -11.39
CA ALA A 400 -24.91 -17.13 -11.32
C ALA A 400 -23.83 -17.86 -12.14
N ASP A 401 -23.56 -17.38 -13.37
CA ASP A 401 -22.50 -17.91 -14.22
C ASP A 401 -21.12 -17.70 -13.57
N ALA A 402 -20.89 -16.51 -12.99
CA ALA A 402 -19.65 -16.22 -12.26
C ALA A 402 -19.44 -17.18 -11.07
N ARG A 403 -20.49 -17.52 -10.30
CA ARG A 403 -20.41 -18.52 -9.20
C ARG A 403 -20.04 -19.91 -9.69
N GLN A 404 -20.54 -20.30 -10.86
CA GLN A 404 -20.21 -21.61 -11.45
C GLN A 404 -18.76 -21.66 -11.98
N GLN A 405 -18.31 -20.58 -12.63
CA GLN A 405 -16.96 -20.49 -13.21
C GLN A 405 -15.88 -20.32 -12.15
N GLN A 406 -16.20 -19.61 -11.05
CA GLN A 406 -15.28 -19.26 -9.98
C GLN A 406 -15.87 -19.63 -8.61
N PRO A 407 -15.89 -20.93 -8.24
CA PRO A 407 -16.48 -21.40 -6.98
C PRO A 407 -15.84 -20.79 -5.72
N ASP A 408 -14.55 -20.42 -5.78
CA ASP A 408 -13.84 -19.79 -4.67
C ASP A 408 -14.39 -18.41 -4.30
N TYR A 409 -15.06 -17.74 -5.22
CA TYR A 409 -15.73 -16.46 -5.00
C TYR A 409 -17.26 -16.59 -4.79
N ALA A 410 -17.80 -17.83 -4.71
CA ALA A 410 -19.25 -18.05 -4.73
C ALA A 410 -19.98 -17.29 -3.61
N ILE A 411 -19.47 -17.35 -2.37
CA ILE A 411 -20.08 -16.66 -1.22
C ILE A 411 -20.11 -15.15 -1.45
N GLN A 412 -18.99 -14.55 -1.84
CA GLN A 412 -18.89 -13.12 -2.09
C GLN A 412 -19.83 -12.67 -3.23
N LEU A 413 -19.96 -13.48 -4.27
CA LEU A 413 -20.87 -13.21 -5.39
C LEU A 413 -22.35 -13.32 -4.98
N TYR A 414 -22.70 -14.23 -4.05
CA TYR A 414 -24.03 -14.25 -3.44
C TYR A 414 -24.27 -12.98 -2.64
N LEU A 415 -23.34 -12.57 -1.80
CA LEU A 415 -23.46 -11.35 -0.99
C LEU A 415 -23.62 -10.09 -1.84
N ILE A 416 -22.85 -9.97 -2.93
CA ILE A 416 -22.97 -8.87 -3.91
C ILE A 416 -24.38 -8.80 -4.50
N GLU A 417 -24.93 -9.93 -4.90
CA GLU A 417 -26.27 -9.97 -5.51
C GLU A 417 -27.37 -9.65 -4.48
N ILE A 418 -27.26 -10.20 -3.27
CA ILE A 418 -28.21 -9.95 -2.18
C ILE A 418 -28.20 -8.47 -1.79
N GLU A 419 -27.03 -7.85 -1.69
CA GLU A 419 -26.89 -6.42 -1.38
C GLU A 419 -27.53 -5.55 -2.47
N ALA A 420 -27.23 -5.81 -3.75
CA ALA A 420 -27.81 -5.09 -4.86
C ALA A 420 -29.36 -5.21 -4.90
N LEU A 421 -29.90 -6.38 -4.61
CA LEU A 421 -31.36 -6.59 -4.48
C LEU A 421 -31.93 -5.83 -3.29
N SER A 422 -31.21 -5.79 -2.17
CA SER A 422 -31.62 -5.11 -0.93
C SER A 422 -31.67 -3.59 -1.11
N GLU A 423 -30.68 -3.00 -1.78
CA GLU A 423 -30.63 -1.58 -2.12
C GLU A 423 -31.83 -1.14 -2.97
N GLN A 424 -32.35 -2.04 -3.81
CA GLN A 424 -33.52 -1.78 -4.63
C GLN A 424 -34.86 -2.11 -3.93
N GLY A 425 -34.81 -2.42 -2.63
CA GLY A 425 -36.00 -2.78 -1.87
C GLY A 425 -36.60 -4.16 -2.22
N ARG A 426 -35.84 -5.01 -2.93
CA ARG A 426 -36.29 -6.35 -3.35
C ARG A 426 -35.99 -7.40 -2.28
N THR A 427 -36.40 -7.14 -1.07
CA THR A 427 -36.09 -7.95 0.12
C THR A 427 -36.47 -9.43 -0.05
N GLU A 428 -37.59 -9.71 -0.71
CA GLU A 428 -38.04 -11.09 -0.88
C GLU A 428 -37.16 -11.90 -1.86
N GLN A 429 -36.65 -11.25 -2.91
CA GLN A 429 -35.72 -11.90 -3.83
C GLN A 429 -34.34 -12.12 -3.15
N GLY A 430 -33.85 -11.12 -2.38
CA GLY A 430 -32.65 -11.29 -1.56
C GLY A 430 -32.79 -12.41 -0.55
N TRP A 431 -33.97 -12.55 0.07
CA TRP A 431 -34.27 -13.66 0.98
C TRP A 431 -34.17 -15.03 0.30
N GLN A 432 -34.80 -15.20 -0.85
CA GLN A 432 -34.74 -16.46 -1.60
C GLN A 432 -33.31 -16.81 -1.99
N LEU A 433 -32.52 -15.81 -2.35
CA LEU A 433 -31.13 -15.99 -2.74
C LEU A 433 -30.23 -16.36 -1.56
N VAL A 434 -30.43 -15.76 -0.38
CA VAL A 434 -29.64 -16.13 0.81
C VAL A 434 -30.01 -17.53 1.31
N GLU A 435 -31.27 -17.94 1.22
CA GLU A 435 -31.68 -19.32 1.52
C GLU A 435 -31.04 -20.34 0.55
N GLN A 436 -30.94 -19.99 -0.73
CA GLN A 436 -30.21 -20.81 -1.71
C GLN A 436 -28.74 -20.88 -1.37
N ALA A 437 -28.08 -19.74 -1.05
CA ALA A 437 -26.68 -19.70 -0.67
C ALA A 437 -26.39 -20.54 0.58
N LEU A 438 -27.27 -20.47 1.59
CA LEU A 438 -27.15 -21.26 2.81
C LEU A 438 -27.47 -22.77 2.62
N ALA A 439 -28.17 -23.14 1.54
CA ALA A 439 -28.29 -24.56 1.19
C ALA A 439 -26.94 -25.14 0.70
N ASP A 440 -26.14 -24.32 0.01
CA ASP A 440 -24.81 -24.70 -0.47
C ASP A 440 -23.72 -24.50 0.62
N PHE A 441 -23.87 -23.48 1.47
CA PHE A 441 -22.92 -23.07 2.51
C PHE A 441 -23.60 -22.86 3.87
N PRO A 442 -24.09 -23.92 4.53
CA PRO A 442 -25.02 -23.81 5.68
C PRO A 442 -24.43 -23.16 6.93
N ASP A 443 -23.12 -23.21 7.12
CA ASP A 443 -22.42 -22.70 8.30
C ASP A 443 -21.64 -21.39 8.02
N ASP A 444 -21.82 -20.76 6.85
CA ASP A 444 -21.12 -19.52 6.54
C ASP A 444 -21.71 -18.35 7.34
N LEU A 445 -20.87 -17.74 8.17
CA LEU A 445 -21.31 -16.72 9.12
C LEU A 445 -21.71 -15.40 8.45
N ASN A 446 -21.14 -15.07 7.29
CA ASN A 446 -21.52 -13.86 6.56
C ASN A 446 -22.91 -14.01 5.92
N LEU A 447 -23.20 -15.18 5.37
CA LEU A 447 -24.53 -15.48 4.83
C LEU A 447 -25.60 -15.54 5.94
N LEU A 448 -25.28 -16.12 7.10
CA LEU A 448 -26.16 -16.11 8.27
C LEU A 448 -26.42 -14.69 8.78
N TYR A 449 -25.39 -13.86 8.86
CA TYR A 449 -25.52 -12.46 9.23
C TYR A 449 -26.41 -11.71 8.23
N THR A 450 -26.17 -11.90 6.93
CA THR A 450 -26.96 -11.31 5.86
C THR A 450 -28.43 -11.75 5.94
N ARG A 451 -28.71 -13.03 6.23
CA ARG A 451 -30.08 -13.52 6.44
C ARG A 451 -30.72 -12.87 7.67
N ALA A 452 -29.98 -12.70 8.76
CA ALA A 452 -30.46 -12.00 9.95
C ALA A 452 -30.89 -10.56 9.62
N MET A 453 -30.09 -9.81 8.85
CA MET A 453 -30.43 -8.44 8.45
C MET A 453 -31.65 -8.39 7.49
N LEU A 454 -31.79 -9.37 6.60
CA LEU A 454 -32.99 -9.50 5.78
C LEU A 454 -34.21 -9.89 6.59
N ALA A 455 -34.05 -10.74 7.63
CA ALA A 455 -35.11 -11.11 8.58
C ALA A 455 -35.62 -9.90 9.36
N GLU A 456 -34.72 -8.99 9.76
CA GLU A 456 -35.08 -7.72 10.38
C GLU A 456 -36.00 -6.89 9.47
N LYS A 457 -35.61 -6.70 8.21
CA LYS A 457 -36.41 -5.97 7.21
C LYS A 457 -37.78 -6.59 6.98
N ARG A 458 -37.90 -7.91 7.11
CA ARG A 458 -39.15 -8.67 7.03
C ARG A 458 -39.95 -8.68 8.33
N GLY A 459 -39.41 -8.22 9.44
CA GLY A 459 -40.00 -8.28 10.75
C GLY A 459 -39.96 -9.67 11.40
N ASP A 460 -39.15 -10.60 10.88
CA ASP A 460 -38.96 -11.94 11.45
C ASP A 460 -37.81 -11.93 12.50
N LEU A 461 -38.11 -11.35 13.67
CA LEU A 461 -37.17 -11.26 14.77
C LEU A 461 -36.72 -12.63 15.29
N ALA A 462 -37.56 -13.68 15.12
CA ALA A 462 -37.21 -15.02 15.56
C ALA A 462 -36.10 -15.63 14.69
N GLN A 463 -36.10 -15.38 13.38
CA GLN A 463 -35.03 -15.82 12.50
C GLN A 463 -33.76 -15.03 12.73
N LEU A 464 -33.85 -13.70 12.84
CA LEU A 464 -32.72 -12.84 13.17
C LEU A 464 -32.02 -13.33 14.45
N GLU A 465 -32.77 -13.54 15.54
CA GLU A 465 -32.19 -13.98 16.81
C GLU A 465 -31.53 -15.36 16.67
N ARG A 466 -32.12 -16.31 15.94
CA ARG A 466 -31.51 -17.62 15.71
C ARG A 466 -30.15 -17.52 15.02
N ASP A 467 -30.08 -16.76 13.95
CA ASP A 467 -28.86 -16.63 13.14
C ASP A 467 -27.76 -15.91 13.92
N LEU A 468 -28.07 -14.78 14.56
CA LEU A 468 -27.08 -14.03 15.34
C LEU A 468 -26.59 -14.80 16.57
N ARG A 469 -27.45 -15.57 17.23
CA ARG A 469 -27.01 -16.46 18.33
C ARG A 469 -26.10 -17.57 17.83
N PHE A 470 -26.38 -18.15 16.69
CA PHE A 470 -25.52 -19.16 16.07
C PHE A 470 -24.13 -18.57 15.77
N ILE A 471 -24.06 -17.35 15.24
CA ILE A 471 -22.78 -16.65 15.01
C ILE A 471 -22.04 -16.44 16.34
N ILE A 472 -22.72 -15.92 17.37
CA ILE A 472 -22.12 -15.67 18.69
C ILE A 472 -21.65 -16.96 19.37
N GLU A 473 -22.36 -18.08 19.15
CA GLU A 473 -21.93 -19.39 19.68
C GLU A 473 -20.63 -19.87 19.04
N ARG A 474 -20.44 -19.60 17.72
CA ARG A 474 -19.21 -19.98 16.98
C ARG A 474 -18.07 -19.00 17.19
N GLU A 475 -18.39 -17.72 17.27
CA GLU A 475 -17.47 -16.60 17.45
C GLU A 475 -17.97 -15.69 18.59
N PRO A 476 -17.66 -16.03 19.85
CA PRO A 476 -18.15 -15.28 21.01
C PRO A 476 -17.74 -13.80 21.01
N ASP A 477 -16.63 -13.46 20.35
CA ASP A 477 -16.09 -12.11 20.25
C ASP A 477 -16.45 -11.44 18.90
N ASN A 478 -17.48 -11.91 18.21
CA ASN A 478 -17.98 -11.26 17.01
C ASN A 478 -18.76 -9.99 17.37
N ALA A 479 -18.07 -8.85 17.40
CA ALA A 479 -18.63 -7.57 17.82
C ALA A 479 -19.85 -7.13 17.01
N MET A 480 -19.87 -7.45 15.68
CA MET A 480 -21.00 -7.12 14.81
C MET A 480 -22.27 -7.90 15.19
N ALA A 481 -22.13 -9.21 15.40
CA ALA A 481 -23.28 -10.05 15.76
C ALA A 481 -23.80 -9.71 17.18
N LEU A 482 -22.90 -9.46 18.14
CA LEU A 482 -23.23 -9.00 19.48
C LEU A 482 -23.99 -7.68 19.45
N ASN A 483 -23.50 -6.70 18.68
CA ASN A 483 -24.13 -5.40 18.55
C ASN A 483 -25.49 -5.48 17.86
N ALA A 484 -25.59 -6.20 16.76
CA ALA A 484 -26.84 -6.35 16.00
C ALA A 484 -27.94 -7.03 16.82
N LEU A 485 -27.60 -8.12 17.53
CA LEU A 485 -28.56 -8.77 18.43
C LEU A 485 -28.93 -7.85 19.59
N GLY A 486 -27.96 -7.22 20.23
CA GLY A 486 -28.18 -6.32 21.35
C GLY A 486 -29.08 -5.13 20.98
N TYR A 487 -28.78 -4.47 19.86
CA TYR A 487 -29.61 -3.37 19.36
C TYR A 487 -31.05 -3.80 19.09
N THR A 488 -31.23 -4.92 18.35
CA THR A 488 -32.57 -5.44 18.04
C THR A 488 -33.36 -5.77 19.30
N LEU A 489 -32.72 -6.38 20.31
CA LEU A 489 -33.37 -6.66 21.60
C LEU A 489 -33.75 -5.39 22.35
N ALA A 490 -32.90 -4.35 22.33
CA ALA A 490 -33.16 -3.06 22.96
C ALA A 490 -34.30 -2.29 22.28
N ASP A 491 -34.33 -2.30 20.94
CA ASP A 491 -35.32 -1.54 20.17
C ASP A 491 -36.68 -2.24 20.07
N ARG A 492 -36.69 -3.57 19.86
CA ARG A 492 -37.89 -4.33 19.49
C ARG A 492 -38.50 -5.15 20.63
N THR A 493 -37.84 -5.23 21.79
CA THR A 493 -38.29 -6.06 22.89
C THR A 493 -38.12 -5.34 24.25
N ASP A 494 -38.60 -5.96 25.33
CA ASP A 494 -38.36 -5.50 26.71
C ASP A 494 -37.12 -6.15 27.34
N ARG A 495 -36.27 -6.84 26.56
CA ARG A 495 -35.07 -7.57 27.03
C ARG A 495 -33.85 -6.64 27.18
N HIS A 496 -34.05 -5.44 27.67
CA HIS A 496 -33.03 -4.38 27.73
C HIS A 496 -31.78 -4.76 28.54
N LYS A 497 -31.89 -5.58 29.58
CA LYS A 497 -30.74 -6.02 30.39
C LYS A 497 -29.83 -6.97 29.62
N GLU A 498 -30.42 -7.88 28.85
CA GLU A 498 -29.68 -8.80 27.98
C GLU A 498 -29.05 -8.03 26.81
N ALA A 499 -29.80 -7.11 26.23
CA ALA A 499 -29.31 -6.21 25.19
C ALA A 499 -28.05 -5.43 25.67
N LEU A 500 -28.10 -4.88 26.89
CA LEU A 500 -26.96 -4.17 27.46
C LEU A 500 -25.73 -5.07 27.60
N GLN A 501 -25.88 -6.31 28.09
CA GLN A 501 -24.74 -7.24 28.22
C GLN A 501 -24.07 -7.54 26.86
N LEU A 502 -24.86 -7.74 25.82
CA LEU A 502 -24.35 -8.01 24.47
C LEU A 502 -23.63 -6.79 23.90
N ILE A 503 -24.22 -5.60 24.03
CA ILE A 503 -23.64 -4.37 23.51
C ILE A 503 -22.41 -3.94 24.32
N GLU A 504 -22.39 -4.12 25.65
CA GLU A 504 -21.22 -3.89 26.49
C GLU A 504 -20.05 -4.79 26.09
N HIS A 505 -20.32 -6.07 25.75
CA HIS A 505 -19.28 -6.97 25.23
C HIS A 505 -18.76 -6.46 23.89
N ALA A 506 -19.62 -6.09 22.94
CA ALA A 506 -19.22 -5.49 21.68
C ALA A 506 -18.38 -4.20 21.89
N TYR A 507 -18.77 -3.37 22.84
CA TYR A 507 -18.04 -2.14 23.20
C TYR A 507 -16.65 -2.41 23.79
N GLN A 508 -16.48 -3.47 24.58
CA GLN A 508 -15.15 -3.88 25.07
C GLN A 508 -14.23 -4.29 23.94
N LEU A 509 -14.76 -4.90 22.88
CA LEU A 509 -14.01 -5.30 21.69
C LEU A 509 -13.65 -4.10 20.80
N ASN A 510 -14.61 -3.21 20.56
CA ASN A 510 -14.46 -2.05 19.66
C ASN A 510 -15.02 -0.77 20.28
N PRO A 511 -14.30 -0.11 21.23
CA PRO A 511 -14.82 1.02 22.01
C PRO A 511 -14.99 2.33 21.24
N ASP A 512 -14.45 2.40 20.03
CA ASP A 512 -14.50 3.58 19.18
C ASP A 512 -15.43 3.43 17.95
N ASP A 513 -16.11 2.30 17.83
CA ASP A 513 -17.08 2.05 16.76
C ASP A 513 -18.35 2.89 16.97
N PRO A 514 -18.72 3.77 16.01
CA PRO A 514 -19.88 4.65 16.18
C PRO A 514 -21.22 3.90 16.25
N ALA A 515 -21.37 2.75 15.59
CA ALA A 515 -22.60 1.96 15.64
C ALA A 515 -22.77 1.27 16.99
N ILE A 516 -21.67 0.80 17.60
CA ILE A 516 -21.69 0.22 18.94
C ILE A 516 -21.96 1.30 19.99
N LEU A 517 -21.35 2.49 19.83
CA LEU A 517 -21.61 3.64 20.71
C LEU A 517 -23.07 4.09 20.65
N ASP A 518 -23.68 4.13 19.46
CA ASP A 518 -25.09 4.44 19.28
C ASP A 518 -25.98 3.40 19.95
N SER A 519 -25.73 2.12 19.69
CA SER A 519 -26.48 1.01 20.32
C SER A 519 -26.38 1.03 21.84
N LEU A 520 -25.18 1.32 22.39
CA LEU A 520 -24.98 1.44 23.83
C LEU A 520 -25.72 2.66 24.42
N GLY A 521 -25.71 3.77 23.70
CA GLY A 521 -26.50 4.96 24.04
C GLY A 521 -28.00 4.66 24.04
N TRP A 522 -28.48 3.97 22.98
CA TRP A 522 -29.88 3.61 22.82
C TRP A 522 -30.38 2.66 23.92
N VAL A 523 -29.64 1.60 24.25
CA VAL A 523 -30.04 0.67 25.31
C VAL A 523 -30.05 1.35 26.71
N ASN A 524 -29.10 2.28 26.97
CA ASN A 524 -29.12 3.09 28.18
C ASN A 524 -30.35 4.01 28.24
N PHE A 525 -30.74 4.60 27.12
CA PHE A 525 -32.00 5.34 27.02
C PHE A 525 -33.21 4.47 27.39
N ARG A 526 -33.30 3.27 26.81
CA ARG A 526 -34.39 2.31 27.10
C ARG A 526 -34.42 1.85 28.57
N LEU A 527 -33.28 1.87 29.24
CA LEU A 527 -33.14 1.59 30.68
C LEU A 527 -33.41 2.81 31.58
N GLY A 528 -33.54 4.01 31.01
CA GLY A 528 -33.78 5.26 31.75
C GLY A 528 -32.49 5.99 32.18
N ASN A 529 -31.30 5.55 31.75
CA ASN A 529 -30.01 6.13 32.06
C ASN A 529 -29.71 7.31 31.12
N LEU A 530 -30.51 8.38 31.18
CA LEU A 530 -30.51 9.45 30.17
C LEU A 530 -29.17 10.18 30.04
N THR A 531 -28.45 10.43 31.12
CA THR A 531 -27.16 11.12 31.12
C THR A 531 -26.08 10.30 30.40
N GLU A 532 -26.01 9.00 30.64
CA GLU A 532 -25.08 8.08 29.99
C GLU A 532 -25.42 7.93 28.51
N ALA A 533 -26.72 7.78 28.20
CA ALA A 533 -27.21 7.72 26.83
C ALA A 533 -26.78 8.94 26.01
N GLU A 534 -26.98 10.14 26.57
CA GLU A 534 -26.57 11.38 25.92
C GLU A 534 -25.05 11.43 25.65
N ALA A 535 -24.24 11.10 26.65
CA ALA A 535 -22.78 11.14 26.50
C ALA A 535 -22.28 10.20 25.40
N LEU A 536 -22.82 8.98 25.35
CA LEU A 536 -22.47 7.97 24.33
C LEU A 536 -22.92 8.39 22.92
N LEU A 537 -24.15 8.88 22.77
CA LEU A 537 -24.70 9.31 21.48
C LEU A 537 -23.98 10.56 20.95
N ARG A 538 -23.57 11.49 21.82
CA ARG A 538 -22.73 12.62 21.42
C ARG A 538 -21.35 12.14 20.91
N LYS A 539 -20.74 11.15 21.58
CA LYS A 539 -19.47 10.54 21.16
C LYS A 539 -19.64 9.85 19.79
N ALA A 540 -20.73 9.10 19.59
CA ALA A 540 -21.05 8.46 18.32
C ALA A 540 -21.18 9.50 17.19
N LEU A 541 -21.98 10.56 17.42
CA LEU A 541 -22.22 11.61 16.43
C LEU A 541 -20.98 12.44 16.08
N GLN A 542 -20.03 12.58 16.99
CA GLN A 542 -18.73 13.23 16.74
C GLN A 542 -17.83 12.37 15.85
N ARG A 543 -17.91 11.03 16.00
CA ARG A 543 -17.12 10.09 15.20
C ARG A 543 -17.68 9.94 13.78
N PHE A 544 -19.00 9.86 13.70
CA PHE A 544 -19.71 9.72 12.44
C PHE A 544 -21.03 10.51 12.49
N ALA A 545 -21.15 11.51 11.63
CA ALA A 545 -22.32 12.38 11.56
C ALA A 545 -23.48 11.68 10.82
N ASP A 546 -24.11 10.73 11.50
CA ASP A 546 -25.19 9.91 10.97
C ASP A 546 -26.57 10.43 11.40
N HIS A 547 -27.57 10.23 10.54
CA HIS A 547 -28.93 10.71 10.80
C HIS A 547 -29.70 9.87 11.80
N GLU A 548 -29.39 8.60 11.95
CA GLU A 548 -29.99 7.68 12.93
C GLU A 548 -29.49 7.99 14.33
N VAL A 549 -28.14 8.16 14.47
CA VAL A 549 -27.53 8.62 15.73
C VAL A 549 -28.10 9.98 16.14
N ALA A 550 -28.32 10.87 15.19
CA ALA A 550 -28.94 12.17 15.46
C ALA A 550 -30.41 12.05 15.89
N ALA A 551 -31.15 11.06 15.32
CA ALA A 551 -32.51 10.78 15.76
C ALA A 551 -32.54 10.31 17.22
N HIS A 552 -31.68 9.35 17.58
CA HIS A 552 -31.56 8.82 18.95
C HIS A 552 -31.11 9.89 19.95
N LEU A 553 -30.06 10.68 19.62
CA LEU A 553 -29.63 11.77 20.50
C LEU A 553 -30.74 12.80 20.74
N GLY A 554 -31.42 13.19 19.68
CA GLY A 554 -32.52 14.14 19.79
C GLY A 554 -33.69 13.60 20.63
N GLU A 555 -33.96 12.29 20.57
CA GLU A 555 -34.97 11.64 21.41
C GLU A 555 -34.59 11.62 22.89
N VAL A 556 -33.32 11.35 23.19
CA VAL A 556 -32.79 11.42 24.58
C VAL A 556 -32.90 12.84 25.12
N LEU A 557 -32.44 13.84 24.36
CA LEU A 557 -32.54 15.26 24.74
C LEU A 557 -34.01 15.70 24.96
N TRP A 558 -34.91 15.24 24.10
CA TRP A 558 -36.34 15.50 24.23
C TRP A 558 -36.89 14.91 25.52
N ALA A 559 -36.51 13.70 25.88
CA ALA A 559 -36.92 13.03 27.12
C ALA A 559 -36.35 13.72 28.38
N GLN A 560 -35.19 14.38 28.28
CA GLN A 560 -34.60 15.20 29.37
C GLN A 560 -35.27 16.59 29.47
N GLY A 561 -36.11 16.98 28.52
CA GLY A 561 -36.74 18.30 28.47
C GLY A 561 -35.93 19.36 27.69
N GLU A 562 -34.79 18.98 27.13
CA GLU A 562 -33.91 19.85 26.33
C GLU A 562 -34.43 20.02 24.88
N HIS A 563 -35.71 20.41 24.77
CA HIS A 563 -36.45 20.45 23.48
C HIS A 563 -35.82 21.34 22.41
N SER A 564 -35.18 22.42 22.82
CA SER A 564 -34.52 23.36 21.89
C SER A 564 -33.30 22.71 21.25
N GLU A 565 -32.50 22.00 22.04
CA GLU A 565 -31.31 21.32 21.57
C GLU A 565 -31.64 20.10 20.70
N ALA A 566 -32.64 19.31 21.10
CA ALA A 566 -33.17 18.20 20.31
C ALA A 566 -33.55 18.66 18.90
N ARG A 567 -34.31 19.77 18.80
CA ARG A 567 -34.69 20.35 17.49
C ARG A 567 -33.48 20.84 16.68
N ALA A 568 -32.46 21.39 17.34
CA ALA A 568 -31.23 21.80 16.69
C ALA A 568 -30.45 20.63 16.09
N VAL A 569 -30.33 19.51 16.83
CA VAL A 569 -29.68 18.26 16.37
C VAL A 569 -30.42 17.71 15.15
N TRP A 570 -31.73 17.54 15.23
CA TRP A 570 -32.54 17.05 14.11
C TRP A 570 -32.49 17.97 12.91
N SER A 571 -32.55 19.30 13.10
CA SER A 571 -32.44 20.27 12.01
C SER A 571 -31.12 20.19 11.28
N LYS A 572 -30.02 19.97 12.01
CA LYS A 572 -28.69 19.81 11.43
C LYS A 572 -28.61 18.52 10.61
N ALA A 573 -29.12 17.42 11.14
CA ALA A 573 -29.12 16.14 10.46
C ALA A 573 -30.00 16.14 9.20
N LEU A 574 -31.19 16.76 9.24
CA LEU A 574 -32.06 16.91 8.06
C LEU A 574 -31.49 17.81 6.97
N LYS A 575 -30.57 18.74 7.30
CA LYS A 575 -29.85 19.51 6.26
C LYS A 575 -28.85 18.65 5.51
N LEU A 576 -28.24 17.68 6.18
CA LEU A 576 -27.28 16.75 5.57
C LEU A 576 -28.00 15.65 4.80
N GLN A 577 -29.12 15.15 5.35
CA GLN A 577 -29.92 14.07 4.76
C GLN A 577 -31.42 14.42 4.78
N PRO A 578 -31.90 15.21 3.80
CA PRO A 578 -33.27 15.72 3.77
C PRO A 578 -34.35 14.63 3.70
N ASP A 579 -34.01 13.48 3.15
CA ASP A 579 -34.95 12.37 2.91
C ASP A 579 -34.96 11.32 4.03
N SER A 580 -34.26 11.56 5.16
CA SER A 580 -34.21 10.65 6.29
C SER A 580 -35.60 10.35 6.85
N GLN A 581 -36.07 9.12 6.67
CA GLN A 581 -37.36 8.67 7.15
C GLN A 581 -37.37 8.55 8.69
N ILE A 582 -36.29 8.04 9.29
CA ILE A 582 -36.18 7.88 10.76
C ILE A 582 -36.32 9.22 11.48
N LEU A 583 -35.64 10.29 10.98
CA LEU A 583 -35.77 11.63 11.56
C LEU A 583 -37.19 12.17 11.44
N ARG A 584 -37.85 12.00 10.27
CA ARG A 584 -39.23 12.44 10.06
C ARG A 584 -40.23 11.72 10.97
N GLU A 585 -40.09 10.40 11.12
CA GLU A 585 -40.93 9.59 11.99
C GLU A 585 -40.73 9.94 13.46
N THR A 586 -39.46 10.11 13.90
CA THR A 586 -39.14 10.54 15.25
C THR A 586 -39.72 11.93 15.58
N LEU A 587 -39.52 12.89 14.68
CA LEU A 587 -40.12 14.22 14.81
C LEU A 587 -41.65 14.16 14.91
N LYS A 588 -42.29 13.44 13.99
CA LYS A 588 -43.75 13.28 13.96
C LYS A 588 -44.29 12.66 15.23
N ARG A 589 -43.61 11.63 15.75
CA ARG A 589 -43.99 10.94 17.00
C ARG A 589 -43.86 11.84 18.22
N LEU A 590 -42.79 12.64 18.31
CA LEU A 590 -42.49 13.42 19.52
C LEU A 590 -43.05 14.84 19.48
N THR A 591 -43.10 15.46 18.32
CA THR A 591 -43.51 16.87 18.16
C THR A 591 -44.84 17.06 17.43
N GLY A 592 -45.40 16.00 16.83
CA GLY A 592 -46.59 16.08 15.96
C GLY A 592 -46.34 16.65 14.56
N SER A 593 -45.09 16.98 14.23
CA SER A 593 -44.69 17.58 12.95
C SER A 593 -43.51 16.84 12.35
N GLU A 594 -43.44 16.72 11.03
CA GLU A 594 -42.26 16.16 10.33
C GLU A 594 -41.13 17.19 10.15
N LYS A 595 -41.33 18.42 10.66
CA LYS A 595 -40.33 19.49 10.64
C LYS A 595 -39.91 19.82 12.08
N PRO A 596 -38.60 20.08 12.29
CA PRO A 596 -38.08 20.42 13.62
C PRO A 596 -38.71 21.65 14.24
#